data_807b95890d5570b2b14e3adad7f0ecfd
#
_entry.id   807b95890d5570b2b14e3adad7f0ecfd
#
_cell.length_a   1.000
_cell.length_b   1.000
_cell.length_c   1.000
_cell.angle_alpha   90.00
_cell.angle_beta   90.00
_cell.angle_gamma   90.00
#
_symmetry.space_group_name_H-M   'P 1'
#
loop_
_entity.id
_entity.type
_entity.pdbx_description
1 polymer ?
#
loop_
_entity_poly.entity_id
_entity_poly.type
_entity_poly.pdbx_seq_one_letter_code
_entity_poly.pdbx_strand_id
1 'polypeptide(L)'
;NGILFTRVPIAPLLDEGETGLTMVELFKKKIFWVLMLMMLCAGASEQAVSQWASTLAEKSFGINKTIGDLAGPMAFAILMGSSRAFYGKFGDKINLERFMQYSAVLCMVSYLMIAFIPVPALGILGCAVCGLSVGIMWPGTFSMAAASVKRGGTALFALLALAGDVGCSSGPTYVGMISGALNDNLKLGIFAALIFPVLMIMGIKMIGSLQKYD
;
A
#
# COMPACT_ATOMS: atom_id res chain seq x y z
N ASN A 1 -22.66 11.04 4.05
CA ASN A 1 -21.64 11.74 3.24
C ASN A 1 -22.28 12.74 2.26
N GLY A 2 -23.30 12.35 1.44
CA GLY A 2 -23.91 13.24 0.44
C GLY A 2 -24.36 14.62 0.99
N ILE A 3 -25.08 14.64 2.12
CA ILE A 3 -25.52 15.89 2.75
C ILE A 3 -24.35 16.77 3.23
N LEU A 4 -23.25 16.15 3.70
CA LEU A 4 -22.06 16.90 4.12
C LEU A 4 -21.37 17.55 2.92
N PHE A 5 -21.19 16.79 1.83
CA PHE A 5 -20.53 17.31 0.63
C PHE A 5 -21.28 18.45 -0.08
N THR A 6 -22.61 18.60 0.12
CA THR A 6 -23.32 19.77 -0.39
C THR A 6 -23.00 21.06 0.34
N ARG A 7 -22.38 20.98 1.53
CA ARG A 7 -22.05 22.13 2.39
C ARG A 7 -20.56 22.40 2.55
N VAL A 8 -19.71 21.48 2.10
CA VAL A 8 -18.25 21.61 2.19
C VAL A 8 -17.76 22.29 0.91
N PRO A 9 -17.09 23.45 1.01
CA PRO A 9 -16.50 24.09 -0.16
C PRO A 9 -15.38 23.20 -0.73
N ILE A 10 -15.39 23.01 -2.05
CA ILE A 10 -14.33 22.29 -2.75
C ILE A 10 -13.13 23.23 -2.85
N ALA A 11 -12.06 22.91 -2.14
CA ALA A 11 -10.80 23.63 -2.28
C ALA A 11 -10.21 23.38 -3.68
N PRO A 12 -9.82 24.42 -4.43
CA PRO A 12 -9.16 24.24 -5.71
C PRO A 12 -7.82 23.53 -5.52
N LEU A 13 -7.51 22.55 -6.39
CA LEU A 13 -6.23 21.84 -6.41
C LEU A 13 -5.08 22.65 -6.99
N LEU A 14 -5.39 23.75 -7.63
CA LEU A 14 -4.47 24.66 -8.31
C LEU A 14 -4.82 26.09 -7.91
N ASP A 15 -3.83 26.96 -7.88
CA ASP A 15 -4.03 28.39 -7.65
C ASP A 15 -4.78 29.04 -8.82
N GLU A 16 -5.46 30.17 -8.57
CA GLU A 16 -6.22 30.89 -9.58
C GLU A 16 -5.30 31.30 -10.76
N GLY A 17 -5.66 30.84 -11.96
CA GLY A 17 -4.89 31.07 -13.18
C GLY A 17 -3.84 30.02 -13.51
N GLU A 18 -3.57 29.05 -12.66
CA GLU A 18 -2.71 27.93 -12.96
C GLU A 18 -3.44 26.82 -13.73
N THR A 19 -2.82 26.32 -14.79
CA THR A 19 -3.27 25.12 -15.51
C THR A 19 -2.50 23.89 -15.03
N GLY A 20 -3.22 22.80 -14.76
CA GLY A 20 -2.62 21.52 -14.41
C GLY A 20 -1.75 20.96 -15.56
N LEU A 21 -0.82 20.09 -15.22
CA LEU A 21 -0.03 19.36 -16.20
C LEU A 21 -0.94 18.47 -17.06
N THR A 22 -0.70 18.47 -18.35
CA THR A 22 -1.33 17.51 -19.26
C THR A 22 -0.81 16.09 -19.03
N MET A 23 -1.54 15.06 -19.46
CA MET A 23 -1.08 13.68 -19.38
C MET A 23 0.27 13.47 -20.08
N VAL A 24 0.48 14.14 -21.22
CA VAL A 24 1.75 14.03 -21.96
C VAL A 24 2.92 14.61 -21.17
N GLU A 25 2.71 15.72 -20.48
CA GLU A 25 3.72 16.34 -19.61
C GLU A 25 4.02 15.46 -18.38
N LEU A 26 3.00 14.83 -17.80
CA LEU A 26 3.18 13.88 -16.69
C LEU A 26 4.04 12.68 -17.13
N PHE A 27 3.74 12.08 -18.27
CA PHE A 27 4.50 10.93 -18.79
C PHE A 27 5.95 11.23 -19.10
N LYS A 28 6.31 12.49 -19.37
CA LYS A 28 7.70 12.91 -19.57
C LYS A 28 8.50 13.01 -18.27
N LYS A 29 7.84 13.10 -17.11
CA LYS A 29 8.53 13.24 -15.83
C LYS A 29 8.96 11.88 -15.27
N LYS A 30 10.25 11.68 -15.00
CA LYS A 30 10.77 10.45 -14.38
C LYS A 30 10.13 10.18 -13.02
N ILE A 31 9.94 11.22 -12.22
CA ILE A 31 9.32 11.12 -10.89
C ILE A 31 7.88 10.57 -10.95
N PHE A 32 7.14 10.86 -12.02
CA PHE A 32 5.79 10.32 -12.23
C PHE A 32 5.80 8.78 -12.30
N TRP A 33 6.73 8.18 -13.04
CA TRP A 33 6.81 6.72 -13.16
C TRP A 33 7.24 6.04 -11.89
N VAL A 34 8.10 6.70 -11.08
CA VAL A 34 8.47 6.19 -9.75
C VAL A 34 7.24 6.20 -8.82
N LEU A 35 6.45 7.27 -8.84
CA LEU A 35 5.21 7.37 -8.07
C LEU A 35 4.17 6.33 -8.51
N MET A 36 4.03 6.09 -9.82
CA MET A 36 3.16 5.04 -10.37
C MET A 36 3.58 3.65 -9.86
N LEU A 37 4.89 3.35 -9.91
CA LEU A 37 5.43 2.09 -9.37
C LEU A 37 5.18 1.97 -7.86
N MET A 38 5.40 3.03 -7.10
CA MET A 38 5.14 3.02 -5.66
C MET A 38 3.66 2.77 -5.36
N MET A 39 2.75 3.38 -6.12
CA MET A 39 1.33 3.20 -5.93
C MET A 39 0.88 1.78 -6.27
N LEU A 40 1.41 1.20 -7.36
CA LEU A 40 1.22 -0.21 -7.70
C LEU A 40 1.71 -1.12 -6.56
N CYS A 41 2.93 -0.85 -6.05
CA CYS A 41 3.48 -1.63 -4.93
C CYS A 41 2.66 -1.49 -3.64
N ALA A 42 2.08 -0.30 -3.39
CA ALA A 42 1.20 -0.07 -2.24
C ALA A 42 -0.04 -0.96 -2.31
N GLY A 43 -0.75 -0.95 -3.45
CA GLY A 43 -1.93 -1.79 -3.68
C GLY A 43 -1.59 -3.28 -3.64
N ALA A 44 -0.51 -3.68 -4.30
CA ALA A 44 -0.06 -5.07 -4.32
C ALA A 44 0.31 -5.57 -2.92
N SER A 45 1.05 -4.77 -2.13
CA SER A 45 1.43 -5.15 -0.77
C SER A 45 0.22 -5.25 0.17
N GLU A 46 -0.78 -4.39 0.02
CA GLU A 46 -2.00 -4.44 0.81
C GLU A 46 -2.80 -5.71 0.49
N GLN A 47 -3.08 -5.95 -0.79
CA GLN A 47 -3.99 -7.00 -1.21
C GLN A 47 -3.35 -8.39 -1.26
N ALA A 48 -2.02 -8.50 -1.36
CA ALA A 48 -1.31 -9.78 -1.30
C ALA A 48 -1.61 -10.59 -0.02
N VAL A 49 -1.81 -9.92 1.11
CA VAL A 49 -2.17 -10.58 2.38
C VAL A 49 -3.66 -10.49 2.65
N SER A 50 -4.27 -9.33 2.45
CA SER A 50 -5.68 -9.09 2.77
C SER A 50 -6.63 -10.09 2.08
N GLN A 51 -6.42 -10.35 0.78
CA GLN A 51 -7.25 -11.28 0.00
C GLN A 51 -7.06 -12.75 0.41
N TRP A 52 -5.87 -13.10 0.87
CA TRP A 52 -5.55 -14.48 1.23
C TRP A 52 -5.63 -14.74 2.75
N ALA A 53 -5.92 -13.73 3.58
CA ALA A 53 -5.88 -13.81 5.04
C ALA A 53 -6.77 -14.94 5.61
N SER A 54 -8.00 -15.07 5.12
CA SER A 54 -8.93 -16.14 5.50
C SER A 54 -8.42 -17.52 5.08
N THR A 55 -7.97 -17.66 3.83
CA THR A 55 -7.43 -18.92 3.31
C THR A 55 -6.12 -19.31 4.02
N LEU A 56 -5.28 -18.36 4.35
CA LEU A 56 -4.07 -18.59 5.17
C LEU A 56 -4.45 -19.10 6.55
N ALA A 57 -5.44 -18.48 7.21
CA ALA A 57 -5.91 -18.91 8.52
C ALA A 57 -6.42 -20.35 8.50
N GLU A 58 -7.24 -20.71 7.53
CA GLU A 58 -7.82 -22.05 7.38
C GLU A 58 -6.77 -23.08 6.94
N LYS A 59 -6.17 -22.89 5.75
CA LYS A 59 -5.33 -23.90 5.11
C LYS A 59 -3.91 -23.97 5.65
N SER A 60 -3.34 -22.81 6.01
CA SER A 60 -1.94 -22.74 6.40
C SER A 60 -1.72 -22.80 7.91
N PHE A 61 -2.72 -22.34 8.68
CA PHE A 61 -2.63 -22.29 10.14
C PHE A 61 -3.57 -23.28 10.84
N GLY A 62 -4.46 -23.97 10.12
CA GLY A 62 -5.38 -24.96 10.68
C GLY A 62 -6.44 -24.36 11.59
N ILE A 63 -6.79 -23.09 11.44
CA ILE A 63 -7.78 -22.39 12.26
C ILE A 63 -9.16 -22.68 11.69
N ASN A 64 -10.15 -22.85 12.57
CA ASN A 64 -11.55 -22.99 12.16
C ASN A 64 -11.94 -21.85 11.19
N LYS A 65 -12.62 -22.20 10.10
CA LYS A 65 -12.98 -21.27 9.03
C LYS A 65 -13.68 -20.01 9.53
N THR A 66 -14.69 -20.17 10.39
CA THR A 66 -15.46 -19.04 10.95
C THR A 66 -14.56 -18.08 11.74
N ILE A 67 -13.62 -18.62 12.53
CA ILE A 67 -12.68 -17.81 13.29
C ILE A 67 -11.66 -17.17 12.35
N GLY A 68 -11.18 -17.92 11.35
CA GLY A 68 -10.22 -17.43 10.37
C GLY A 68 -10.77 -16.30 9.50
N ASP A 69 -12.04 -16.41 9.06
CA ASP A 69 -12.70 -15.39 8.26
C ASP A 69 -12.93 -14.09 9.05
N LEU A 70 -13.10 -14.17 10.36
CA LEU A 70 -13.25 -13.00 11.21
C LEU A 70 -11.92 -12.45 11.70
N ALA A 71 -11.06 -13.29 12.28
CA ALA A 71 -9.87 -12.83 12.99
C ALA A 71 -8.80 -12.26 12.06
N GLY A 72 -8.50 -12.91 10.93
CA GLY A 72 -7.46 -12.48 10.00
C GLY A 72 -7.79 -11.14 9.33
N PRO A 73 -8.88 -11.08 8.53
CA PRO A 73 -9.30 -9.85 7.85
C PRO A 73 -9.65 -8.71 8.81
N MET A 74 -10.33 -9.03 9.92
CA MET A 74 -10.73 -8.00 10.90
C MET A 74 -9.51 -7.38 11.58
N ALA A 75 -8.55 -8.18 12.06
CA ALA A 75 -7.34 -7.67 12.70
C ALA A 75 -6.51 -6.84 11.71
N PHE A 76 -6.37 -7.30 10.46
CA PHE A 76 -5.76 -6.54 9.38
C PHE A 76 -6.43 -5.17 9.21
N ALA A 77 -7.75 -5.13 9.05
CA ALA A 77 -8.51 -3.91 8.79
C ALA A 77 -8.45 -2.92 9.98
N ILE A 78 -8.56 -3.41 11.22
CA ILE A 78 -8.47 -2.57 12.42
C ILE A 78 -7.09 -1.90 12.51
N LEU A 79 -6.02 -2.66 12.33
CA LEU A 79 -4.67 -2.12 12.42
C LEU A 79 -4.33 -1.20 11.24
N MET A 80 -4.83 -1.51 10.04
CA MET A 80 -4.71 -0.62 8.88
C MET A 80 -5.45 0.71 9.13
N GLY A 81 -6.68 0.67 9.62
CA GLY A 81 -7.43 1.87 9.99
C GLY A 81 -6.74 2.68 11.09
N SER A 82 -6.17 2.00 12.09
CA SER A 82 -5.42 2.64 13.18
C SER A 82 -4.15 3.37 12.65
N SER A 83 -3.42 2.76 11.71
CA SER A 83 -2.26 3.38 11.06
C SER A 83 -2.67 4.66 10.30
N ARG A 84 -3.77 4.61 9.55
CA ARG A 84 -4.31 5.77 8.82
C ARG A 84 -4.76 6.88 9.76
N ALA A 85 -5.48 6.53 10.84
CA ALA A 85 -5.90 7.49 11.87
C ALA A 85 -4.71 8.13 12.59
N PHE A 86 -3.68 7.34 12.92
CA PHE A 86 -2.45 7.84 13.51
C PHE A 86 -1.75 8.85 12.59
N TYR A 87 -1.59 8.51 11.31
CA TYR A 87 -0.99 9.42 10.35
C TYR A 87 -1.85 10.68 10.14
N GLY A 88 -3.17 10.55 10.04
CA GLY A 88 -4.08 11.68 9.92
C GLY A 88 -3.96 12.68 11.09
N LYS A 89 -3.68 12.18 12.30
CA LYS A 89 -3.53 13.02 13.49
C LYS A 89 -2.13 13.62 13.67
N PHE A 90 -1.09 12.88 13.31
CA PHE A 90 0.30 13.23 13.61
C PHE A 90 1.16 13.47 12.36
N GLY A 91 0.60 13.36 11.16
CA GLY A 91 1.33 13.40 9.89
C GLY A 91 2.19 14.65 9.71
N ASP A 92 1.70 15.81 10.13
CA ASP A 92 2.45 17.08 10.06
C ASP A 92 3.74 17.09 10.91
N LYS A 93 3.83 16.22 11.92
CA LYS A 93 4.98 16.11 12.82
C LYS A 93 5.94 14.98 12.45
N ILE A 94 5.58 14.16 11.48
CA ILE A 94 6.31 12.95 11.12
C ILE A 94 7.04 13.16 9.79
N ASN A 95 8.30 12.74 9.74
CA ASN A 95 8.99 12.65 8.46
C ASN A 95 8.37 11.51 7.64
N LEU A 96 7.57 11.88 6.64
CA LEU A 96 6.79 10.93 5.82
C LEU A 96 7.66 9.88 5.14
N GLU A 97 8.80 10.30 4.57
CA GLU A 97 9.71 9.39 3.88
C GLU A 97 10.22 8.28 4.81
N ARG A 98 10.70 8.65 6.01
CA ARG A 98 11.16 7.68 7.01
C ARG A 98 10.02 6.80 7.51
N PHE A 99 8.85 7.37 7.73
CA PHE A 99 7.70 6.61 8.19
C PHE A 99 7.27 5.57 7.15
N MET A 100 7.23 5.91 5.88
CA MET A 100 6.94 4.96 4.80
C MET A 100 8.03 3.89 4.67
N GLN A 101 9.32 4.24 4.82
CA GLN A 101 10.40 3.26 4.81
C GLN A 101 10.26 2.26 5.96
N TYR A 102 10.02 2.71 7.18
CA TYR A 102 9.78 1.82 8.33
C TYR A 102 8.54 0.95 8.13
N SER A 103 7.48 1.50 7.58
CA SER A 103 6.26 0.75 7.25
C SER A 103 6.53 -0.33 6.20
N ALA A 104 7.32 -0.04 5.16
CA ALA A 104 7.69 -1.04 4.17
C ALA A 104 8.58 -2.15 4.78
N VAL A 105 9.52 -1.81 5.66
CA VAL A 105 10.30 -2.82 6.41
C VAL A 105 9.40 -3.66 7.32
N LEU A 106 8.44 -3.04 8.02
CA LEU A 106 7.48 -3.75 8.85
C LEU A 106 6.60 -4.69 8.02
N CYS A 107 6.22 -4.29 6.81
CA CYS A 107 5.51 -5.15 5.86
C CYS A 107 6.36 -6.38 5.48
N MET A 108 7.63 -6.19 5.20
CA MET A 108 8.54 -7.31 4.94
C MET A 108 8.63 -8.27 6.14
N VAL A 109 8.77 -7.73 7.34
CA VAL A 109 8.79 -8.53 8.58
C VAL A 109 7.49 -9.32 8.75
N SER A 110 6.32 -8.70 8.51
CA SER A 110 5.04 -9.38 8.58
C SER A 110 4.91 -10.52 7.57
N TYR A 111 5.40 -10.34 6.35
CA TYR A 111 5.43 -11.39 5.32
C TYR A 111 6.33 -12.56 5.73
N LEU A 112 7.50 -12.28 6.30
CA LEU A 112 8.39 -13.31 6.83
C LEU A 112 7.76 -14.07 8.01
N MET A 113 7.03 -13.37 8.89
CA MET A 113 6.27 -14.00 9.96
C MET A 113 5.23 -14.97 9.40
N ILE A 114 4.45 -14.56 8.42
CA ILE A 114 3.41 -15.40 7.78
C ILE A 114 4.04 -16.60 7.09
N ALA A 115 5.14 -16.40 6.38
CA ALA A 115 5.77 -17.44 5.56
C ALA A 115 6.47 -18.52 6.40
N PHE A 116 7.20 -18.13 7.44
CA PHE A 116 8.15 -19.03 8.10
C PHE A 116 7.78 -19.42 9.53
N ILE A 117 6.92 -18.67 10.22
CA ILE A 117 6.56 -19.03 11.59
C ILE A 117 5.46 -20.10 11.58
N PRO A 118 5.69 -21.29 12.19
CA PRO A 118 4.71 -22.38 12.16
C PRO A 118 3.59 -22.23 13.20
N VAL A 119 3.61 -21.18 14.04
CA VAL A 119 2.65 -20.95 15.12
C VAL A 119 1.44 -20.19 14.57
N PRO A 120 0.21 -20.76 14.59
CA PRO A 120 -0.99 -20.15 14.01
C PRO A 120 -1.29 -18.74 14.52
N ALA A 121 -1.18 -18.50 15.81
CA ALA A 121 -1.43 -17.19 16.42
C ALA A 121 -0.45 -16.13 15.92
N LEU A 122 0.81 -16.47 15.70
CA LEU A 122 1.82 -15.58 15.15
C LEU A 122 1.62 -15.32 13.64
N GLY A 123 1.07 -16.29 12.92
CA GLY A 123 0.65 -16.10 11.53
C GLY A 123 -0.48 -15.07 11.40
N ILE A 124 -1.51 -15.15 12.25
CA ILE A 124 -2.59 -14.13 12.30
C ILE A 124 -2.02 -12.78 12.75
N LEU A 125 -1.15 -12.76 13.74
CA LEU A 125 -0.47 -11.54 14.15
C LEU A 125 0.33 -10.93 12.97
N GLY A 126 0.97 -11.76 12.16
CA GLY A 126 1.62 -11.33 10.93
C GLY A 126 0.65 -10.63 9.96
N CYS A 127 -0.56 -11.19 9.75
CA CYS A 127 -1.59 -10.55 8.95
C CYS A 127 -2.01 -9.18 9.54
N ALA A 128 -2.20 -9.11 10.85
CA ALA A 128 -2.55 -7.89 11.56
C ALA A 128 -1.45 -6.81 11.44
N VAL A 129 -0.19 -7.18 11.67
CA VAL A 129 0.99 -6.30 11.51
C VAL A 129 1.15 -5.85 10.06
N CYS A 130 0.82 -6.72 9.08
CA CYS A 130 0.77 -6.32 7.68
C CYS A 130 -0.22 -5.18 7.48
N GLY A 131 -1.45 -5.29 8.00
CA GLY A 131 -2.45 -4.20 7.94
C GLY A 131 -1.91 -2.89 8.49
N LEU A 132 -1.28 -2.92 9.68
CA LEU A 132 -0.64 -1.74 10.27
C LEU A 132 0.39 -1.11 9.34
N SER A 133 1.20 -1.93 8.71
CA SER A 133 2.31 -1.50 7.86
C SER A 133 1.84 -0.88 6.55
N VAL A 134 0.86 -1.48 5.86
CA VAL A 134 0.40 -1.00 4.56
C VAL A 134 -0.52 0.22 4.64
N GLY A 135 -1.07 0.51 5.82
CA GLY A 135 -2.05 1.58 6.02
C GLY A 135 -1.59 2.96 5.54
N ILE A 136 -0.30 3.27 5.63
CA ILE A 136 0.27 4.55 5.18
C ILE A 136 0.70 4.54 3.70
N MET A 137 0.88 3.38 3.07
CA MET A 137 1.52 3.31 1.75
C MET A 137 0.72 4.07 0.67
N TRP A 138 -0.61 3.94 0.66
CA TRP A 138 -1.48 4.68 -0.26
C TRP A 138 -1.48 6.19 0.04
N PRO A 139 -1.95 6.65 1.22
CA PRO A 139 -2.01 8.07 1.51
C PRO A 139 -0.64 8.73 1.52
N GLY A 140 0.39 8.01 1.95
CA GLY A 140 1.77 8.50 1.92
C GLY A 140 2.29 8.72 0.50
N THR A 141 1.99 7.80 -0.44
CA THR A 141 2.38 7.97 -1.85
C THR A 141 1.65 9.15 -2.47
N PHE A 142 0.35 9.35 -2.19
CA PHE A 142 -0.37 10.55 -2.63
C PHE A 142 0.24 11.83 -2.05
N SER A 143 0.58 11.84 -0.76
CA SER A 143 1.21 13.01 -0.12
C SER A 143 2.58 13.32 -0.73
N MET A 144 3.40 12.29 -1.02
CA MET A 144 4.67 12.46 -1.72
C MET A 144 4.46 12.98 -3.15
N ALA A 145 3.44 12.49 -3.84
CA ALA A 145 3.11 12.96 -5.20
C ALA A 145 2.71 14.45 -5.20
N ALA A 146 1.87 14.86 -4.25
CA ALA A 146 1.47 16.25 -4.08
C ALA A 146 2.67 17.17 -3.84
N ALA A 147 3.61 16.73 -2.99
CA ALA A 147 4.82 17.49 -2.69
C ALA A 147 5.81 17.56 -3.87
N SER A 148 5.87 16.49 -4.68
CA SER A 148 6.89 16.34 -5.74
C SER A 148 6.44 16.90 -7.09
N VAL A 149 5.13 16.94 -7.37
CA VAL A 149 4.57 17.36 -8.66
C VAL A 149 3.52 18.45 -8.40
N LYS A 150 4.00 19.65 -8.12
CA LYS A 150 3.16 20.80 -7.69
C LYS A 150 1.97 21.12 -8.59
N ARG A 151 2.04 20.89 -9.88
CA ARG A 151 0.96 21.17 -10.86
C ARG A 151 0.32 19.89 -11.40
N GLY A 152 0.43 18.77 -10.66
CA GLY A 152 -0.08 17.49 -11.11
C GLY A 152 -1.59 17.43 -11.34
N GLY A 153 -2.35 18.19 -10.57
CA GLY A 153 -3.80 18.31 -10.71
C GLY A 153 -4.53 16.95 -10.56
N THR A 154 -5.78 16.92 -10.98
CA THR A 154 -6.64 15.73 -10.90
C THR A 154 -6.08 14.55 -11.72
N ALA A 155 -5.42 14.82 -12.86
CA ALA A 155 -4.90 13.79 -13.74
C ALA A 155 -3.81 12.93 -13.06
N LEU A 156 -2.90 13.57 -12.31
CA LEU A 156 -1.88 12.86 -11.55
C LEU A 156 -2.51 11.88 -10.55
N PHE A 157 -3.44 12.35 -9.73
CA PHE A 157 -4.05 11.52 -8.69
C PHE A 157 -4.93 10.41 -9.27
N ALA A 158 -5.63 10.67 -10.37
CA ALA A 158 -6.42 9.64 -11.05
C ALA A 158 -5.54 8.52 -11.63
N LEU A 159 -4.41 8.87 -12.25
CA LEU A 159 -3.47 7.86 -12.78
C LEU A 159 -2.77 7.08 -11.66
N LEU A 160 -2.42 7.74 -10.56
CA LEU A 160 -1.86 7.06 -9.39
C LEU A 160 -2.88 6.09 -8.78
N ALA A 161 -4.15 6.50 -8.63
CA ALA A 161 -5.20 5.61 -8.15
C ALA A 161 -5.34 4.38 -9.06
N LEU A 162 -5.37 4.59 -10.39
CA LEU A 162 -5.40 3.49 -11.35
C LEU A 162 -4.21 2.53 -11.18
N ALA A 163 -3.00 3.05 -10.98
CA ALA A 163 -1.84 2.19 -10.74
C ALA A 163 -1.99 1.39 -9.44
N GLY A 164 -2.55 1.99 -8.40
CA GLY A 164 -2.86 1.30 -7.15
C GLY A 164 -3.89 0.19 -7.33
N ASP A 165 -4.96 0.43 -8.09
CA ASP A 165 -6.00 -0.58 -8.38
C ASP A 165 -5.43 -1.75 -9.21
N VAL A 166 -4.52 -1.46 -10.16
CA VAL A 166 -3.76 -2.51 -10.86
C VAL A 166 -2.91 -3.30 -9.86
N GLY A 167 -2.28 -2.64 -8.90
CA GLY A 167 -1.56 -3.29 -7.80
C GLY A 167 -2.46 -4.19 -6.96
N CYS A 168 -3.65 -3.69 -6.58
CA CYS A 168 -4.64 -4.45 -5.80
C CYS A 168 -5.09 -5.74 -6.52
N SER A 169 -5.15 -5.72 -7.83
CA SER A 169 -5.51 -6.89 -8.64
C SER A 169 -4.31 -7.82 -8.86
N SER A 170 -3.14 -7.25 -9.18
CA SER A 170 -1.95 -8.04 -9.53
C SER A 170 -1.27 -8.68 -8.31
N GLY A 171 -1.30 -8.04 -7.14
CA GLY A 171 -0.70 -8.56 -5.92
C GLY A 171 -1.21 -9.93 -5.51
N PRO A 172 -2.50 -10.11 -5.23
CA PRO A 172 -3.07 -11.42 -4.89
C PRO A 172 -2.98 -12.43 -6.03
N THR A 173 -3.08 -11.97 -7.29
CA THR A 173 -2.89 -12.82 -8.47
C THR A 173 -1.47 -13.39 -8.50
N TYR A 174 -0.46 -12.55 -8.28
CA TYR A 174 0.94 -12.98 -8.19
C TYR A 174 1.15 -14.02 -7.08
N VAL A 175 0.62 -13.76 -5.88
CA VAL A 175 0.66 -14.72 -4.76
C VAL A 175 0.01 -16.04 -5.13
N GLY A 176 -1.18 -16.01 -5.75
CA GLY A 176 -1.90 -17.21 -6.17
C GLY A 176 -1.15 -18.02 -7.24
N MET A 177 -0.58 -17.35 -8.24
CA MET A 177 0.21 -17.99 -9.30
C MET A 177 1.46 -18.69 -8.74
N ILE A 178 2.23 -18.00 -7.88
CA ILE A 178 3.42 -18.59 -7.25
C ILE A 178 3.02 -19.74 -6.32
N SER A 179 1.95 -19.57 -5.54
CA SER A 179 1.41 -20.63 -4.68
C SER A 179 1.06 -21.88 -5.49
N GLY A 180 0.28 -21.72 -6.57
CA GLY A 180 -0.12 -22.84 -7.44
C GLY A 180 1.07 -23.55 -8.08
N ALA A 181 2.11 -22.81 -8.48
CA ALA A 181 3.35 -23.38 -9.01
C ALA A 181 4.17 -24.16 -7.95
N LEU A 182 3.94 -23.88 -6.66
CA LEU A 182 4.67 -24.45 -5.52
C LEU A 182 3.76 -25.34 -4.65
N ASN A 183 2.99 -26.23 -5.28
CA ASN A 183 2.10 -27.20 -4.63
C ASN A 183 1.05 -26.55 -3.71
N ASP A 184 0.43 -25.48 -4.15
CA ASP A 184 -0.58 -24.71 -3.42
C ASP A 184 -0.09 -24.13 -2.08
N ASN A 185 1.22 -23.87 -1.98
CA ASN A 185 1.81 -23.33 -0.78
C ASN A 185 1.68 -21.80 -0.73
N LEU A 186 0.60 -21.31 -0.10
CA LEU A 186 0.32 -19.89 0.06
C LEU A 186 1.41 -19.12 0.83
N LYS A 187 2.09 -19.79 1.76
CA LYS A 187 3.19 -19.16 2.53
C LYS A 187 4.33 -18.75 1.61
N LEU A 188 4.67 -19.59 0.64
CA LEU A 188 5.70 -19.29 -0.36
C LEU A 188 5.23 -18.23 -1.34
N GLY A 189 3.93 -18.18 -1.69
CA GLY A 189 3.35 -17.10 -2.46
C GLY A 189 3.50 -15.74 -1.76
N ILE A 190 3.19 -15.66 -0.46
CA ILE A 190 3.38 -14.44 0.35
C ILE A 190 4.88 -14.09 0.46
N PHE A 191 5.75 -15.07 0.63
CA PHE A 191 7.19 -14.82 0.65
C PHE A 191 7.68 -14.18 -0.66
N ALA A 192 7.22 -14.68 -1.80
CA ALA A 192 7.57 -14.10 -3.10
C ALA A 192 7.07 -12.65 -3.25
N ALA A 193 5.95 -12.30 -2.62
CA ALA A 193 5.39 -10.96 -2.63
C ALA A 193 6.25 -9.91 -1.87
N LEU A 194 7.33 -10.31 -1.19
CA LEU A 194 8.33 -9.39 -0.63
C LEU A 194 8.89 -8.42 -1.67
N ILE A 195 8.82 -8.76 -2.95
CA ILE A 195 9.26 -7.86 -4.03
C ILE A 195 8.55 -6.50 -3.98
N PHE A 196 7.27 -6.45 -3.61
CA PHE A 196 6.51 -5.20 -3.60
C PHE A 196 6.99 -4.20 -2.52
N PRO A 197 7.11 -4.55 -1.23
CA PRO A 197 7.64 -3.62 -0.24
C PRO A 197 9.14 -3.30 -0.47
N VAL A 198 9.92 -4.18 -1.09
CA VAL A 198 11.30 -3.87 -1.51
C VAL A 198 11.30 -2.80 -2.59
N LEU A 199 10.50 -2.94 -3.65
CA LEU A 199 10.36 -1.93 -4.70
C LEU A 199 9.80 -0.61 -4.14
N MET A 200 8.91 -0.66 -3.14
CA MET A 200 8.44 0.53 -2.43
C MET A 200 9.61 1.29 -1.78
N ILE A 201 10.50 0.62 -1.05
CA ILE A 201 11.68 1.25 -0.43
C ILE A 201 12.60 1.87 -1.49
N MET A 202 12.80 1.15 -2.60
CA MET A 202 13.60 1.67 -3.71
C MET A 202 12.97 2.94 -4.30
N GLY A 203 11.66 2.92 -4.54
CA GLY A 203 10.90 4.08 -5.04
C GLY A 203 11.02 5.30 -4.12
N ILE A 204 10.86 5.12 -2.80
CA ILE A 204 11.01 6.20 -1.81
C ILE A 204 12.41 6.84 -1.91
N LYS A 205 13.46 6.02 -1.95
CA LYS A 205 14.84 6.51 -2.08
C LYS A 205 15.10 7.23 -3.41
N MET A 206 14.50 6.73 -4.49
CA MET A 206 14.63 7.36 -5.82
C MET A 206 13.98 8.74 -5.84
N ILE A 207 12.78 8.91 -5.23
CA ILE A 207 12.14 10.23 -5.13
C ILE A 207 13.03 11.21 -4.37
N GLY A 208 13.55 10.82 -3.20
CA GLY A 208 14.47 11.67 -2.43
C GLY A 208 15.75 12.05 -3.20
N SER A 209 16.22 11.19 -4.10
CA SER A 209 17.34 11.50 -4.99
C SER A 209 16.92 12.46 -6.11
N LEU A 210 15.80 12.21 -6.79
CA LEU A 210 15.33 13.05 -7.91
C LEU A 210 15.01 14.48 -7.47
N GLN A 211 14.44 14.65 -6.27
CA GLN A 211 14.13 15.99 -5.72
C GLN A 211 15.37 16.82 -5.36
N LYS A 212 16.54 16.22 -5.23
CA LYS A 212 17.79 16.95 -4.98
C LYS A 212 18.43 17.53 -6.25
N TYR A 213 18.02 17.04 -7.41
CA TYR A 213 18.58 17.44 -8.71
C TYR A 213 17.64 18.34 -9.55
N ASP A 214 16.37 18.52 -9.12
CA ASP A 214 15.41 19.52 -9.63
C ASP A 214 15.39 20.78 -8.72
#